data_d34037c3eef4525d32b4cf6c1ca863c8
#
_entry.id   d34037c3eef4525d32b4cf6c1ca863c8
#
_cell.length_a   1.000
_cell.length_b   1.000
_cell.length_c   1.000
_cell.angle_alpha   90.00
_cell.angle_beta   90.00
_cell.angle_gamma   90.00
#
_symmetry.space_group_name_H-M   'P 1'
#
loop_
_entity.id
_entity.type
_entity.pdbx_description
1 polymer ?
#
loop_
_entity_poly.entity_id
_entity_poly.type
_entity_poly.pdbx_seq_one_letter_code
_entity_poly.pdbx_strand_id
1 'polypeptide(L)'
;TLLLFTLCCTLVTAGEKETIYQAYLTNDMDTWKTTIEAMHAEVDKSHERELELLNYEYGYVGWCIGNNRKSEAKRYLERSLERIDRLKAANYRIPQMQAYESAYLGFQIGLARLKAPRLGPKSLDAAKQSVANDDQNALGYIQLGNIDYFMPPLFGGSKERAIEHYRHAERLMAPTGKGDWNYLALLVQLATAYEETKNIAMADSIYRKSLSVAPGFSWVRDELYPAFTKKHQP
;
A
#
# COMPACT_ATOMS: atom_id res chain seq x y z
N THR A 1 -10.77 -18.21 -35.21
CA THR A 1 -10.84 -18.86 -33.87
C THR A 1 -9.85 -18.25 -32.85
N LEU A 2 -8.90 -17.40 -33.33
CA LEU A 2 -7.86 -16.79 -32.46
C LEU A 2 -8.32 -15.50 -31.73
N LEU A 3 -9.40 -14.86 -32.23
CA LEU A 3 -9.88 -13.59 -31.66
C LEU A 3 -10.71 -13.73 -30.37
N LEU A 4 -11.28 -14.92 -30.10
CA LEU A 4 -12.11 -15.12 -28.90
C LEU A 4 -11.29 -15.36 -27.60
N PHE A 5 -10.03 -15.82 -27.72
CA PHE A 5 -9.21 -16.11 -26.53
C PHE A 5 -8.60 -14.85 -25.88
N THR A 6 -8.33 -13.80 -26.66
CA THR A 6 -7.79 -12.53 -26.16
C THR A 6 -8.82 -11.70 -25.39
N LEU A 7 -10.11 -11.84 -25.71
CA LEU A 7 -11.17 -11.08 -25.04
C LEU A 7 -11.50 -11.63 -23.64
N CYS A 8 -11.28 -12.92 -23.42
CA CYS A 8 -11.56 -13.56 -22.12
C CYS A 8 -10.54 -13.20 -21.04
N CYS A 9 -9.24 -13.02 -21.38
CA CYS A 9 -8.21 -12.62 -20.41
C CYS A 9 -8.37 -11.18 -19.90
N THR A 10 -8.85 -10.25 -20.73
CA THR A 10 -9.04 -8.85 -20.30
C THR A 10 -10.24 -8.67 -19.39
N LEU A 11 -11.26 -9.53 -19.51
CA LEU A 11 -12.44 -9.51 -18.64
C LEU A 11 -12.15 -10.07 -17.23
N VAL A 12 -11.22 -11.04 -17.12
CA VAL A 12 -10.85 -11.63 -15.82
C VAL A 12 -10.04 -10.63 -14.99
N THR A 13 -9.07 -9.93 -15.58
CA THR A 13 -8.26 -8.93 -14.85
C THR A 13 -9.08 -7.72 -14.39
N ALA A 14 -10.06 -7.27 -15.16
CA ALA A 14 -10.97 -6.21 -14.72
C ALA A 14 -11.85 -6.65 -13.54
N GLY A 15 -12.26 -7.91 -13.49
CA GLY A 15 -13.04 -8.47 -12.39
C GLY A 15 -12.29 -8.55 -11.06
N GLU A 16 -11.01 -8.94 -11.10
CA GLU A 16 -10.20 -9.08 -9.86
C GLU A 16 -9.86 -7.74 -9.22
N LYS A 17 -9.52 -6.74 -10.01
CA LYS A 17 -9.30 -5.37 -9.52
C LYS A 17 -10.51 -4.85 -8.77
N GLU A 18 -11.70 -5.04 -9.33
CA GLU A 18 -12.95 -4.66 -8.69
C GLU A 18 -13.20 -5.52 -7.44
N THR A 19 -12.97 -6.83 -7.50
CA THR A 19 -13.11 -7.74 -6.35
C THR A 19 -12.23 -7.31 -5.19
N ILE A 20 -10.95 -7.02 -5.43
CA ILE A 20 -10.00 -6.53 -4.41
C ILE A 20 -10.45 -5.16 -3.87
N TYR A 21 -10.89 -4.26 -4.74
CA TYR A 21 -11.37 -2.95 -4.31
C TYR A 21 -12.61 -3.08 -3.40
N GLN A 22 -13.60 -3.89 -3.77
CA GLN A 22 -14.77 -4.13 -2.95
C GLN A 22 -14.44 -4.83 -1.63
N ALA A 23 -13.53 -5.81 -1.65
CA ALA A 23 -13.02 -6.46 -0.45
C ALA A 23 -12.34 -5.46 0.50
N TYR A 24 -11.59 -4.49 -0.03
CA TYR A 24 -11.01 -3.41 0.76
C TYR A 24 -12.07 -2.50 1.37
N LEU A 25 -13.08 -2.12 0.60
CA LEU A 25 -14.17 -1.25 1.09
C LEU A 25 -14.95 -1.88 2.25
N THR A 26 -15.17 -3.18 2.20
CA THR A 26 -15.99 -3.92 3.17
C THR A 26 -15.17 -4.64 4.24
N ASN A 27 -13.83 -4.52 4.20
CA ASN A 27 -12.90 -5.26 5.06
C ASN A 27 -13.04 -6.79 4.94
N ASP A 28 -13.45 -7.28 3.75
CA ASP A 28 -13.57 -8.71 3.44
C ASP A 28 -12.20 -9.28 3.01
N MET A 29 -11.35 -9.53 3.99
CA MET A 29 -10.00 -10.01 3.74
C MET A 29 -9.92 -11.50 3.40
N ASP A 30 -10.99 -12.24 3.56
CA ASP A 30 -11.08 -13.63 3.10
C ASP A 30 -11.28 -13.67 1.57
N THR A 31 -12.13 -12.80 1.01
CA THR A 31 -12.24 -12.62 -0.44
C THR A 31 -10.92 -12.09 -1.02
N TRP A 32 -10.27 -11.10 -0.38
CA TRP A 32 -8.94 -10.63 -0.80
C TRP A 32 -7.93 -11.78 -0.87
N LYS A 33 -7.82 -12.56 0.20
CA LYS A 33 -6.93 -13.72 0.28
C LYS A 33 -7.21 -14.75 -0.81
N THR A 34 -8.47 -15.11 -1.01
CA THR A 34 -8.88 -16.09 -2.02
C THR A 34 -8.45 -15.62 -3.41
N THR A 35 -8.62 -14.33 -3.71
CA THR A 35 -8.22 -13.73 -4.99
C THR A 35 -6.70 -13.82 -5.20
N ILE A 36 -5.88 -13.45 -4.21
CA ILE A 36 -4.41 -13.53 -4.38
C ILE A 36 -3.92 -14.98 -4.45
N GLU A 37 -4.56 -15.93 -3.77
CA GLU A 37 -4.18 -17.36 -3.89
C GLU A 37 -4.56 -17.91 -5.28
N ALA A 38 -5.70 -17.52 -5.84
CA ALA A 38 -6.07 -17.89 -7.22
C ALA A 38 -5.07 -17.33 -8.24
N MET A 39 -4.73 -16.04 -8.14
CA MET A 39 -3.71 -15.41 -8.98
C MET A 39 -2.34 -16.06 -8.81
N HIS A 40 -1.98 -16.44 -7.58
CA HIS A 40 -0.70 -17.09 -7.29
C HIS A 40 -0.60 -18.46 -7.97
N ALA A 41 -1.70 -19.21 -8.04
CA ALA A 41 -1.78 -20.53 -8.64
C ALA A 41 -1.71 -20.52 -10.20
N GLU A 42 -1.91 -19.37 -10.84
CA GLU A 42 -1.77 -19.26 -12.30
C GLU A 42 -0.39 -19.68 -12.78
N VAL A 43 -0.31 -20.27 -13.97
CA VAL A 43 0.94 -20.64 -14.66
C VAL A 43 1.28 -19.55 -15.68
N ASP A 44 2.56 -19.36 -15.95
CA ASP A 44 3.06 -18.46 -17.02
C ASP A 44 2.53 -17.01 -16.93
N LYS A 45 2.55 -16.45 -15.72
CA LYS A 45 2.16 -15.04 -15.50
C LYS A 45 3.07 -14.06 -16.24
N SER A 46 2.46 -13.11 -16.95
CA SER A 46 3.20 -11.96 -17.49
C SER A 46 3.80 -11.10 -16.37
N HIS A 47 4.81 -10.30 -16.66
CA HIS A 47 5.38 -9.36 -15.68
C HIS A 47 4.33 -8.37 -15.12
N GLU A 48 3.36 -7.94 -15.94
CA GLU A 48 2.25 -7.10 -15.50
C GLU A 48 1.38 -7.86 -14.48
N ARG A 49 1.07 -9.13 -14.74
CA ARG A 49 0.30 -9.98 -13.84
C ARG A 49 1.04 -10.25 -12.51
N GLU A 50 2.35 -10.46 -12.59
CA GLU A 50 3.20 -10.60 -11.40
C GLU A 50 3.22 -9.30 -10.58
N LEU A 51 3.25 -8.14 -11.23
CA LEU A 51 3.19 -6.84 -10.56
C LEU A 51 1.83 -6.58 -9.90
N GLU A 52 0.74 -6.92 -10.57
CA GLU A 52 -0.61 -6.80 -10.03
C GLU A 52 -0.77 -7.65 -8.76
N LEU A 53 -0.33 -8.91 -8.82
CA LEU A 53 -0.33 -9.81 -7.66
C LEU A 53 0.55 -9.27 -6.52
N LEU A 54 1.75 -8.74 -6.85
CA LEU A 54 2.62 -8.11 -5.86
C LEU A 54 1.93 -6.94 -5.14
N ASN A 55 1.17 -6.12 -5.88
CA ASN A 55 0.40 -5.03 -5.30
C ASN A 55 -0.68 -5.52 -4.32
N TYR A 56 -1.36 -6.60 -4.65
CA TYR A 56 -2.39 -7.15 -3.76
C TYR A 56 -1.78 -7.87 -2.55
N GLU A 57 -0.69 -8.60 -2.73
CA GLU A 57 0.07 -9.18 -1.62
C GLU A 57 0.60 -8.10 -0.67
N TYR A 58 1.05 -6.94 -1.19
CA TYR A 58 1.49 -5.80 -0.38
C TYR A 58 0.38 -5.32 0.59
N GLY A 59 -0.82 -5.11 0.10
CA GLY A 59 -1.95 -4.73 0.94
C GLY A 59 -2.28 -5.79 1.99
N TYR A 60 -2.31 -7.05 1.56
CA TYR A 60 -2.63 -8.16 2.46
C TYR A 60 -1.58 -8.38 3.56
N VAL A 61 -0.28 -8.27 3.24
CA VAL A 61 0.80 -8.35 4.24
C VAL A 61 0.68 -7.23 5.26
N GLY A 62 0.42 -6.00 4.81
CA GLY A 62 0.19 -4.87 5.69
C GLY A 62 -0.97 -5.13 6.67
N TRP A 63 -2.09 -5.61 6.17
CA TRP A 63 -3.25 -5.99 6.98
C TRP A 63 -2.92 -7.12 7.96
N CYS A 64 -2.24 -8.17 7.52
CA CYS A 64 -1.82 -9.28 8.38
C CYS A 64 -0.95 -8.80 9.56
N ILE A 65 -0.03 -7.87 9.31
CA ILE A 65 0.83 -7.29 10.36
C ILE A 65 -0.02 -6.48 11.35
N GLY A 66 -0.91 -5.63 10.85
CA GLY A 66 -1.82 -4.82 11.67
C GLY A 66 -2.74 -5.67 12.56
N ASN A 67 -3.15 -6.84 12.06
CA ASN A 67 -4.03 -7.78 12.76
C ASN A 67 -3.28 -8.93 13.48
N ASN A 68 -1.98 -8.78 13.71
CA ASN A 68 -1.13 -9.73 14.45
C ASN A 68 -1.08 -11.15 13.84
N ARG A 69 -1.37 -11.30 12.54
CA ARG A 69 -1.28 -12.57 11.78
C ARG A 69 0.16 -12.82 11.28
N LYS A 70 1.12 -12.87 12.19
CA LYS A 70 2.55 -12.86 11.87
C LYS A 70 3.02 -14.01 10.98
N SER A 71 2.50 -15.23 11.20
CA SER A 71 2.89 -16.41 10.40
C SER A 71 2.41 -16.27 8.95
N GLU A 72 1.20 -15.78 8.79
CA GLU A 72 0.61 -15.54 7.49
C GLU A 72 1.34 -14.40 6.75
N ALA A 73 1.59 -13.27 7.44
CA ALA A 73 2.38 -12.18 6.90
C ALA A 73 3.75 -12.64 6.39
N LYS A 74 4.47 -13.50 7.12
CA LYS A 74 5.77 -14.04 6.70
C LYS A 74 5.68 -14.84 5.40
N ARG A 75 4.67 -15.71 5.26
CA ARG A 75 4.48 -16.52 4.06
C ARG A 75 4.30 -15.68 2.80
N TYR A 76 3.42 -14.65 2.86
CA TYR A 76 3.21 -13.75 1.73
C TYR A 76 4.40 -12.83 1.47
N LEU A 77 5.06 -12.38 2.52
CA LEU A 77 6.28 -11.58 2.43
C LEU A 77 7.40 -12.32 1.68
N GLU A 78 7.63 -13.60 1.99
CA GLU A 78 8.63 -14.43 1.30
C GLU A 78 8.32 -14.57 -0.19
N ARG A 79 7.08 -14.91 -0.55
CA ARG A 79 6.62 -14.99 -1.94
C ARG A 79 6.81 -13.66 -2.70
N SER A 80 6.49 -12.56 -2.05
CA SER A 80 6.60 -11.23 -2.65
C SER A 80 8.05 -10.81 -2.87
N LEU A 81 8.96 -11.14 -1.97
CA LEU A 81 10.38 -10.87 -2.15
C LEU A 81 10.95 -11.63 -3.34
N GLU A 82 10.64 -12.92 -3.48
CA GLU A 82 11.03 -13.72 -4.65
C GLU A 82 10.48 -13.12 -5.96
N ARG A 83 9.25 -12.59 -5.94
CA ARG A 83 8.61 -11.91 -7.07
C ARG A 83 9.35 -10.62 -7.44
N ILE A 84 9.67 -9.79 -6.45
CA ILE A 84 10.47 -8.56 -6.64
C ILE A 84 11.82 -8.90 -7.28
N ASP A 85 12.50 -9.94 -6.79
CA ASP A 85 13.80 -10.35 -7.32
C ASP A 85 13.69 -10.79 -8.81
N ARG A 86 12.66 -11.58 -9.15
CA ARG A 86 12.40 -11.96 -10.54
C ARG A 86 12.11 -10.77 -11.45
N LEU A 87 11.26 -9.84 -11.02
CA LEU A 87 10.92 -8.65 -11.80
C LEU A 87 12.12 -7.70 -11.96
N LYS A 88 12.95 -7.57 -10.91
CA LYS A 88 14.22 -6.82 -10.99
C LYS A 88 15.20 -7.47 -11.97
N ALA A 89 15.35 -8.80 -11.92
CA ALA A 89 16.20 -9.55 -12.87
C ALA A 89 15.75 -9.39 -14.32
N ALA A 90 14.43 -9.26 -14.55
CA ALA A 90 13.85 -8.97 -15.85
C ALA A 90 13.93 -7.48 -16.25
N ASN A 91 14.54 -6.63 -15.42
CA ASN A 91 14.59 -5.16 -15.59
C ASN A 91 13.20 -4.53 -15.76
N TYR A 92 12.19 -5.09 -15.10
CA TYR A 92 10.80 -4.66 -15.24
C TYR A 92 10.43 -3.60 -14.19
N ARG A 93 10.06 -2.40 -14.66
CA ARG A 93 9.61 -1.26 -13.82
C ARG A 93 10.48 -1.05 -12.56
N ILE A 94 11.78 -0.94 -12.72
CA ILE A 94 12.77 -0.88 -11.64
C ILE A 94 12.41 0.14 -10.54
N PRO A 95 11.99 1.39 -10.85
CA PRO A 95 11.62 2.33 -9.79
C PRO A 95 10.48 1.82 -8.90
N GLN A 96 9.49 1.14 -9.47
CA GLN A 96 8.38 0.57 -8.73
C GLN A 96 8.83 -0.65 -7.90
N MET A 97 9.73 -1.48 -8.43
CA MET A 97 10.32 -2.60 -7.66
C MET A 97 11.14 -2.10 -6.48
N GLN A 98 11.87 -1.00 -6.63
CA GLN A 98 12.59 -0.35 -5.52
C GLN A 98 11.64 0.15 -4.43
N ALA A 99 10.47 0.71 -4.81
CA ALA A 99 9.45 1.10 -3.84
C ALA A 99 8.88 -0.11 -3.08
N TYR A 100 8.58 -1.22 -3.76
CA TYR A 100 8.14 -2.46 -3.10
C TYR A 100 9.25 -3.05 -2.23
N GLU A 101 10.49 -3.09 -2.69
CA GLU A 101 11.62 -3.53 -1.86
C GLU A 101 11.69 -2.75 -0.54
N SER A 102 11.59 -1.42 -0.61
CA SER A 102 11.52 -0.56 0.57
C SER A 102 10.39 -0.96 1.51
N ALA A 103 9.17 -1.16 0.97
CA ALA A 103 7.99 -1.56 1.71
C ALA A 103 8.19 -2.90 2.44
N TYR A 104 8.69 -3.91 1.75
CA TYR A 104 8.88 -5.24 2.32
C TYR A 104 10.02 -5.31 3.33
N LEU A 105 11.06 -4.48 3.17
CA LEU A 105 12.07 -4.28 4.23
C LEU A 105 11.43 -3.64 5.48
N GLY A 106 10.53 -2.68 5.29
CA GLY A 106 9.72 -2.10 6.37
C GLY A 106 8.84 -3.14 7.07
N PHE A 107 8.17 -4.02 6.32
CA PHE A 107 7.38 -5.12 6.89
C PHE A 107 8.23 -6.11 7.68
N GLN A 108 9.44 -6.43 7.20
CA GLN A 108 10.39 -7.26 7.97
C GLN A 108 10.77 -6.62 9.31
N ILE A 109 10.94 -5.29 9.34
CA ILE A 109 11.20 -4.54 10.59
C ILE A 109 9.96 -4.59 11.49
N GLY A 110 8.76 -4.40 10.94
CA GLY A 110 7.49 -4.50 11.68
C GLY A 110 7.30 -5.87 12.34
N LEU A 111 7.67 -6.94 11.65
CA LEU A 111 7.62 -8.31 12.18
C LEU A 111 8.73 -8.61 13.20
N ALA A 112 9.88 -7.95 13.12
CA ALA A 112 11.03 -8.18 13.98
C ALA A 112 11.85 -6.88 14.14
N ARG A 113 11.50 -6.06 15.13
CA ARG A 113 12.10 -4.72 15.37
C ARG A 113 13.62 -4.73 15.50
N LEU A 114 14.21 -5.83 15.98
CA LEU A 114 15.66 -6.00 16.06
C LEU A 114 16.37 -5.97 14.70
N LYS A 115 15.65 -6.12 13.59
CA LYS A 115 16.20 -5.98 12.24
C LYS A 115 16.36 -4.51 11.80
N ALA A 116 15.75 -3.55 12.49
CA ALA A 116 15.74 -2.14 12.10
C ALA A 116 17.12 -1.54 11.84
N PRO A 117 18.17 -1.74 12.67
CA PRO A 117 19.48 -1.15 12.41
C PRO A 117 20.10 -1.61 11.08
N ARG A 118 19.81 -2.84 10.65
CA ARG A 118 20.33 -3.42 9.40
C ARG A 118 19.46 -3.11 8.20
N LEU A 119 18.14 -3.19 8.36
CA LEU A 119 17.19 -3.09 7.25
C LEU A 119 16.70 -1.66 7.00
N GLY A 120 16.67 -0.81 8.04
CA GLY A 120 16.20 0.57 7.93
C GLY A 120 16.99 1.39 6.90
N PRO A 121 18.33 1.43 6.93
CA PRO A 121 19.12 2.13 5.91
C PRO A 121 18.86 1.60 4.49
N LYS A 122 18.71 0.28 4.33
CA LYS A 122 18.41 -0.34 3.02
C LYS A 122 17.01 0.04 2.51
N SER A 123 16.01 0.05 3.39
CA SER A 123 14.66 0.48 3.07
C SER A 123 14.64 1.94 2.61
N LEU A 124 15.35 2.82 3.33
CA LEU A 124 15.44 4.23 2.98
C LEU A 124 16.16 4.44 1.63
N ASP A 125 17.25 3.72 1.39
CA ASP A 125 17.99 3.81 0.13
C ASP A 125 17.12 3.36 -1.05
N ALA A 126 16.43 2.24 -0.93
CA ALA A 126 15.50 1.74 -1.96
C ALA A 126 14.37 2.74 -2.26
N ALA A 127 13.76 3.36 -1.23
CA ALA A 127 12.74 4.38 -1.43
C ALA A 127 13.30 5.64 -2.13
N LYS A 128 14.50 6.10 -1.74
CA LYS A 128 15.18 7.23 -2.39
C LYS A 128 15.51 6.94 -3.86
N GLN A 129 16.04 5.76 -4.15
CA GLN A 129 16.34 5.35 -5.53
C GLN A 129 15.06 5.28 -6.38
N SER A 130 13.97 4.78 -5.82
CA SER A 130 12.67 4.73 -6.49
C SER A 130 12.24 6.10 -7.01
N VAL A 131 12.22 7.13 -6.15
CA VAL A 131 11.79 8.47 -6.54
C VAL A 131 12.85 9.23 -7.35
N ALA A 132 14.13 8.91 -7.20
CA ALA A 132 15.21 9.48 -8.00
C ALA A 132 15.18 8.96 -9.46
N ASN A 133 14.77 7.70 -9.64
CA ASN A 133 14.67 7.07 -10.97
C ASN A 133 13.33 7.35 -11.66
N ASP A 134 12.28 7.69 -10.89
CA ASP A 134 10.96 8.05 -11.40
C ASP A 134 10.24 8.93 -10.37
N ASP A 135 10.21 10.23 -10.59
CA ASP A 135 9.59 11.23 -9.72
C ASP A 135 8.05 11.21 -9.79
N GLN A 136 7.46 10.43 -10.71
CA GLN A 136 6.01 10.16 -10.78
C GLN A 136 5.61 8.88 -10.05
N ASN A 137 6.55 8.15 -9.46
CA ASN A 137 6.25 6.93 -8.71
C ASN A 137 5.67 7.24 -7.32
N ALA A 138 4.35 7.33 -7.24
CA ALA A 138 3.62 7.60 -5.99
C ALA A 138 3.97 6.61 -4.87
N LEU A 139 4.18 5.31 -5.18
CA LEU A 139 4.54 4.30 -4.18
C LEU A 139 5.89 4.61 -3.52
N GLY A 140 6.87 5.15 -4.25
CA GLY A 140 8.15 5.59 -3.70
C GLY A 140 7.97 6.67 -2.63
N TYR A 141 7.13 7.67 -2.90
CA TYR A 141 6.80 8.71 -1.90
C TYR A 141 6.01 8.16 -0.71
N ILE A 142 5.11 7.19 -0.93
CA ILE A 142 4.43 6.50 0.17
C ILE A 142 5.46 5.83 1.08
N GLN A 143 6.48 5.17 0.52
CA GLN A 143 7.51 4.52 1.32
C GLN A 143 8.40 5.52 2.07
N LEU A 144 8.78 6.64 1.46
CA LEU A 144 9.49 7.72 2.19
C LEU A 144 8.63 8.24 3.35
N GLY A 145 7.34 8.45 3.12
CA GLY A 145 6.39 8.84 4.16
C GLY A 145 6.29 7.80 5.28
N ASN A 146 6.17 6.52 4.94
CA ASN A 146 6.14 5.42 5.93
C ASN A 146 7.41 5.39 6.78
N ILE A 147 8.58 5.55 6.15
CA ILE A 147 9.86 5.58 6.87
C ILE A 147 9.88 6.73 7.85
N ASP A 148 9.56 7.95 7.42
CA ASP A 148 9.54 9.13 8.29
C ASP A 148 8.50 9.02 9.41
N TYR A 149 7.35 8.40 9.14
CA TYR A 149 6.27 8.22 10.10
C TYR A 149 6.61 7.21 11.21
N PHE A 150 7.17 6.04 10.83
CA PHE A 150 7.41 4.94 11.76
C PHE A 150 8.81 4.96 12.41
N MET A 151 9.75 5.71 11.84
CA MET A 151 11.08 5.86 12.42
C MET A 151 11.00 6.76 13.66
N PRO A 152 11.59 6.35 14.81
CA PRO A 152 11.64 7.22 15.98
C PRO A 152 12.39 8.54 15.67
N PRO A 153 11.96 9.67 16.26
CA PRO A 153 12.62 10.97 16.05
C PRO A 153 14.11 10.98 16.34
N LEU A 154 14.55 10.20 17.34
CA LEU A 154 15.98 10.02 17.68
C LEU A 154 16.81 9.50 16.51
N PHE A 155 16.20 8.74 15.59
CA PHE A 155 16.85 8.21 14.39
C PHE A 155 16.50 9.01 13.12
N GLY A 156 15.90 10.18 13.30
CA GLY A 156 15.61 11.10 12.20
C GLY A 156 14.19 11.02 11.62
N GLY A 157 13.28 10.25 12.21
CA GLY A 157 11.87 10.23 11.82
C GLY A 157 11.18 11.58 12.06
N SER A 158 10.19 11.94 11.22
CA SER A 158 9.37 13.13 11.36
C SER A 158 8.01 12.93 10.74
N LYS A 159 6.96 13.12 11.51
CA LYS A 159 5.58 13.03 11.01
C LYS A 159 5.24 14.18 10.07
N GLU A 160 5.87 15.34 10.24
CA GLU A 160 5.72 16.49 9.35
C GLU A 160 6.27 16.16 7.95
N ARG A 161 7.48 15.58 7.86
CA ARG A 161 8.02 15.13 6.57
C ARG A 161 7.21 13.97 5.98
N ALA A 162 6.71 13.06 6.82
CA ALA A 162 5.80 12.00 6.35
C ALA A 162 4.57 12.60 5.67
N ILE A 163 3.96 13.64 6.25
CA ILE A 163 2.83 14.37 5.64
C ILE A 163 3.22 14.98 4.29
N GLU A 164 4.42 15.57 4.17
CA GLU A 164 4.89 16.13 2.91
C GLU A 164 4.99 15.06 1.81
N HIS A 165 5.56 13.91 2.12
CA HIS A 165 5.66 12.77 1.20
C HIS A 165 4.29 12.19 0.86
N TYR A 166 3.40 11.96 1.83
CA TYR A 166 2.05 11.48 1.58
C TYR A 166 1.23 12.46 0.73
N ARG A 167 1.34 13.77 0.97
CA ARG A 167 0.71 14.78 0.12
C ARG A 167 1.25 14.77 -1.31
N HIS A 168 2.53 14.51 -1.49
CA HIS A 168 3.09 14.38 -2.83
C HIS A 168 2.51 13.16 -3.54
N ALA A 169 2.53 12.00 -2.90
CA ALA A 169 1.91 10.78 -3.42
C ALA A 169 0.41 10.98 -3.70
N GLU A 170 -0.30 11.68 -2.83
CA GLU A 170 -1.72 11.98 -2.99
C GLU A 170 -2.01 12.78 -4.26
N ARG A 171 -1.22 13.82 -4.54
CA ARG A 171 -1.35 14.60 -5.78
C ARG A 171 -1.12 13.76 -7.04
N LEU A 172 -0.16 12.83 -7.00
CA LEU A 172 0.12 11.92 -8.12
C LEU A 172 -1.03 10.92 -8.35
N MET A 173 -1.65 10.44 -7.27
CA MET A 173 -2.69 9.41 -7.34
C MET A 173 -4.09 9.99 -7.55
N ALA A 174 -4.37 11.21 -7.13
CA ALA A 174 -5.72 11.79 -7.15
C ALA A 174 -6.43 11.74 -8.51
N PRO A 175 -5.76 11.95 -9.66
CA PRO A 175 -6.42 11.89 -10.97
C PRO A 175 -7.01 10.51 -11.32
N THR A 176 -6.44 9.43 -10.82
CA THR A 176 -6.84 8.04 -11.11
C THR A 176 -7.26 7.24 -9.87
N GLY A 177 -7.32 7.88 -8.71
CA GLY A 177 -7.48 7.22 -7.41
C GLY A 177 -8.87 6.62 -7.16
N LYS A 178 -9.89 6.96 -7.97
CA LYS A 178 -11.22 6.36 -7.87
C LYS A 178 -11.15 4.88 -8.27
N GLY A 179 -11.57 3.99 -7.37
CA GLY A 179 -11.48 2.54 -7.58
C GLY A 179 -10.08 1.96 -7.29
N ASP A 180 -9.20 2.72 -6.62
CA ASP A 180 -7.89 2.26 -6.19
C ASP A 180 -7.81 2.16 -4.67
N TRP A 181 -7.66 0.94 -4.16
CA TRP A 181 -7.53 0.69 -2.72
C TRP A 181 -6.25 1.33 -2.13
N ASN A 182 -5.15 1.43 -2.91
CA ASN A 182 -3.93 2.09 -2.46
C ASN A 182 -4.17 3.58 -2.17
N TYR A 183 -4.99 4.22 -3.00
CA TYR A 183 -5.35 5.63 -2.79
C TYR A 183 -6.13 5.82 -1.49
N LEU A 184 -7.09 4.93 -1.21
CA LEU A 184 -7.84 4.97 0.04
C LEU A 184 -6.94 4.71 1.25
N ALA A 185 -6.02 3.75 1.14
CA ALA A 185 -5.01 3.47 2.19
C ALA A 185 -4.12 4.70 2.46
N LEU A 186 -3.66 5.37 1.40
CA LEU A 186 -2.88 6.62 1.52
C LEU A 186 -3.67 7.72 2.22
N LEU A 187 -4.97 7.91 1.88
CA LEU A 187 -5.80 8.92 2.55
C LEU A 187 -5.93 8.64 4.05
N VAL A 188 -6.08 7.38 4.46
CA VAL A 188 -6.10 6.99 5.87
C VAL A 188 -4.77 7.33 6.55
N GLN A 189 -3.63 6.96 5.95
CA GLN A 189 -2.31 7.28 6.50
C GLN A 189 -2.10 8.79 6.65
N LEU A 190 -2.50 9.57 5.65
CA LEU A 190 -2.38 11.03 5.66
C LEU A 190 -3.28 11.65 6.73
N ALA A 191 -4.53 11.19 6.87
CA ALA A 191 -5.45 11.67 7.91
C ALA A 191 -4.89 11.37 9.32
N THR A 192 -4.39 10.15 9.54
CA THR A 192 -3.77 9.74 10.80
C THR A 192 -2.53 10.59 11.12
N ALA A 193 -1.67 10.84 10.14
CA ALA A 193 -0.50 11.68 10.33
C ALA A 193 -0.87 13.12 10.70
N TYR A 194 -1.89 13.70 10.07
CA TYR A 194 -2.41 15.02 10.45
C TYR A 194 -3.01 15.03 11.88
N GLU A 195 -3.77 14.00 12.26
CA GLU A 195 -4.31 13.89 13.61
C GLU A 195 -3.20 13.86 14.66
N GLU A 196 -2.16 13.04 14.44
CA GLU A 196 -1.05 12.90 15.37
C GLU A 196 -0.16 14.15 15.48
N THR A 197 -0.11 14.96 14.42
CA THR A 197 0.57 16.28 14.45
C THR A 197 -0.36 17.41 14.91
N LYS A 198 -1.55 17.08 15.44
CA LYS A 198 -2.55 18.04 15.94
C LYS A 198 -3.14 18.97 14.88
N ASN A 199 -2.99 18.64 13.61
CA ASN A 199 -3.66 19.36 12.52
C ASN A 199 -5.06 18.78 12.28
N ILE A 200 -5.95 19.02 13.24
CA ILE A 200 -7.27 18.38 13.31
C ILE A 200 -8.15 18.75 12.11
N ALA A 201 -8.10 20.01 11.66
CA ALA A 201 -8.88 20.46 10.51
C ALA A 201 -8.48 19.74 9.21
N MET A 202 -7.17 19.49 9.01
CA MET A 202 -6.71 18.76 7.85
C MET A 202 -7.04 17.26 7.96
N ALA A 203 -6.93 16.66 9.15
CA ALA A 203 -7.33 15.28 9.37
C ALA A 203 -8.83 15.08 9.02
N ASP A 204 -9.72 15.95 9.52
CA ASP A 204 -11.15 15.95 9.18
C ASP A 204 -11.37 16.04 7.67
N SER A 205 -10.69 16.99 7.01
CA SER A 205 -10.79 17.17 5.55
C SER A 205 -10.41 15.91 4.78
N ILE A 206 -9.35 15.21 5.19
CA ILE A 206 -8.89 13.99 4.49
C ILE A 206 -9.83 12.81 4.76
N TYR A 207 -10.36 12.63 5.98
CA TYR A 207 -11.37 11.61 6.24
C TYR A 207 -12.63 11.84 5.40
N ARG A 208 -13.13 13.07 5.33
CA ARG A 208 -14.27 13.42 4.45
C ARG A 208 -13.96 13.17 2.98
N LYS A 209 -12.75 13.52 2.52
CA LYS A 209 -12.30 13.23 1.15
C LYS A 209 -12.35 11.73 0.87
N SER A 210 -11.85 10.89 1.77
CA SER A 210 -11.88 9.45 1.63
C SER A 210 -13.30 8.91 1.47
N LEU A 211 -14.27 9.41 2.26
CA LEU A 211 -15.69 9.05 2.16
C LEU A 211 -16.36 9.63 0.92
N SER A 212 -15.90 10.78 0.42
CA SER A 212 -16.38 11.33 -0.86
C SER A 212 -15.93 10.49 -2.06
N VAL A 213 -14.68 9.98 -2.03
CA VAL A 213 -14.13 9.10 -3.08
C VAL A 213 -14.80 7.72 -3.02
N ALA A 214 -15.02 7.19 -1.83
CA ALA A 214 -15.58 5.86 -1.59
C ALA A 214 -16.56 5.88 -0.41
N PRO A 215 -17.86 6.20 -0.64
CA PRO A 215 -18.87 6.25 0.43
C PRO A 215 -19.06 4.91 1.14
N GLY A 216 -18.75 3.79 0.47
CA GLY A 216 -18.79 2.43 1.01
C GLY A 216 -17.59 2.01 1.85
N PHE A 217 -16.59 2.87 2.06
CA PHE A 217 -15.38 2.51 2.80
C PHE A 217 -15.70 2.37 4.30
N SER A 218 -16.06 1.15 4.68
CA SER A 218 -16.60 0.81 6.01
C SER A 218 -15.63 1.15 7.15
N TRP A 219 -14.35 0.87 7.00
CA TRP A 219 -13.36 1.16 8.05
C TRP A 219 -13.30 2.64 8.42
N VAL A 220 -13.30 3.53 7.44
CA VAL A 220 -13.34 4.98 7.71
C VAL A 220 -14.71 5.41 8.18
N ARG A 221 -15.79 4.94 7.53
CA ARG A 221 -17.15 5.37 7.81
C ARG A 221 -17.63 4.96 9.22
N ASP A 222 -17.32 3.72 9.62
CA ASP A 222 -17.92 3.09 10.79
C ASP A 222 -16.99 3.09 12.02
N GLU A 223 -15.67 3.23 11.81
CA GLU A 223 -14.68 3.15 12.88
C GLU A 223 -13.83 4.40 13.01
N LEU A 224 -12.98 4.72 11.99
CA LEU A 224 -11.95 5.76 12.15
C LEU A 224 -12.54 7.16 12.28
N TYR A 225 -13.44 7.53 11.39
CA TYR A 225 -14.03 8.88 11.41
C TYR A 225 -14.96 9.13 12.59
N PRO A 226 -15.83 8.18 13.02
CA PRO A 226 -16.56 8.32 14.28
C PRO A 226 -15.67 8.42 15.52
N ALA A 227 -14.60 7.62 15.61
CA ALA A 227 -13.63 7.71 16.69
C ALA A 227 -12.90 9.07 16.72
N PHE A 228 -12.47 9.53 15.55
CA PHE A 228 -11.85 10.85 15.36
C PHE A 228 -12.80 11.98 15.79
N THR A 229 -14.04 11.99 15.32
CA THR A 229 -15.02 13.03 15.66
C THR A 229 -15.34 13.04 17.15
N LYS A 230 -15.55 11.86 17.76
CA LYS A 230 -15.78 11.74 19.22
C LYS A 230 -14.61 12.30 20.05
N LYS A 231 -13.37 12.13 19.58
CA LYS A 231 -12.17 12.58 20.29
C LYS A 231 -11.93 14.09 20.19
N HIS A 232 -12.37 14.71 19.08
CA HIS A 232 -12.03 16.08 18.73
C HIS A 232 -13.22 17.04 18.63
N GLN A 233 -14.46 16.56 18.85
CA GLN A 233 -15.60 17.45 19.04
C GLN A 233 -15.57 18.01 20.46
N PRO A 234 -15.86 19.32 20.63
CA PRO A 234 -15.94 19.96 21.94
C PRO A 234 -17.08 19.44 22.79
#